data_150aa5ff00b5f667886acf6f865b5d4b
#
_entry.id   150aa5ff00b5f667886acf6f865b5d4b
#
_cell.length_a   1.000
_cell.length_b   1.000
_cell.length_c   1.000
_cell.angle_alpha   90.00
_cell.angle_beta   90.00
_cell.angle_gamma   90.00
#
_symmetry.space_group_name_H-M   'P 1'
#
loop_
_entity.id
_entity.type
_entity.pdbx_description
1 polymer ?
#
loop_
_entity_poly.entity_id
_entity_poly.type
_entity_poly.pdbx_seq_one_letter_code
_entity_poly.pdbx_strand_id
1 'polypeptide(L)'
;MKLPLLNEIDIGSMRAKMADAPAFPHFCIDNFLEEAFANEVHDAFPSYAEAEKTGRVFSTVNEKRKVQITDSSKFPPAILKLHELLASEEFVNAMSEMTGIPNLMADPALAGGGIHETNSGGHLDVHIDFNYNPNTGLHRRLNILVYFNKDWPEEYGGYLDLWDKEVKECQGRFAPVFNRAAGFATSEVSWHGVTPITCPPDKMRRSFAVYYYTKEAPAGWNGKTHSTVFKARPTEYWKGVVAMPAENLMRATQKSIDSAKQSVKKLLKK
;
A
#
# COMPACT_ATOMS: atom_id res chain seq x y z
N MET A 1 19.68 -5.45 -11.75
CA MET A 1 18.79 -4.65 -12.63
C MET A 1 19.29 -3.23 -12.66
N LYS A 2 19.41 -2.67 -13.87
CA LYS A 2 19.75 -1.26 -14.07
C LYS A 2 18.73 -0.65 -15.04
N LEU A 3 17.94 0.29 -14.56
CA LEU A 3 16.96 1.03 -15.35
C LEU A 3 17.20 2.53 -15.18
N PRO A 4 16.82 3.38 -16.15
CA PRO A 4 16.88 4.82 -15.98
C PRO A 4 16.17 5.25 -14.70
N LEU A 5 16.72 6.23 -13.99
CA LEU A 5 16.17 6.80 -12.75
C LEU A 5 16.18 5.88 -11.53
N LEU A 6 16.61 4.62 -11.67
CA LEU A 6 16.83 3.69 -10.56
C LEU A 6 18.32 3.49 -10.31
N ASN A 7 18.69 3.41 -9.06
CA ASN A 7 19.99 2.86 -8.69
C ASN A 7 20.05 1.37 -9.01
N GLU A 8 21.24 0.84 -9.20
CA GLU A 8 21.42 -0.56 -9.55
C GLU A 8 20.92 -1.50 -8.43
N ILE A 9 20.08 -2.45 -8.77
CA ILE A 9 19.54 -3.45 -7.84
C ILE A 9 20.06 -4.83 -8.21
N ASP A 10 20.72 -5.50 -7.26
CA ASP A 10 21.10 -6.90 -7.37
C ASP A 10 19.87 -7.80 -7.13
N ILE A 11 19.24 -8.20 -8.23
CA ILE A 11 18.03 -9.03 -8.22
C ILE A 11 18.27 -10.38 -7.54
N GLY A 12 19.43 -11.00 -7.78
CA GLY A 12 19.76 -12.32 -7.20
C GLY A 12 19.89 -12.25 -5.68
N SER A 13 20.65 -11.27 -5.20
CA SER A 13 20.80 -11.03 -3.74
C SER A 13 19.44 -10.69 -3.09
N MET A 14 18.64 -9.85 -3.73
CA MET A 14 17.33 -9.47 -3.20
C MET A 14 16.35 -10.64 -3.17
N ARG A 15 16.37 -11.50 -4.20
CA ARG A 15 15.57 -12.73 -4.22
C ARG A 15 15.93 -13.68 -3.07
N ALA A 16 17.21 -13.89 -2.80
CA ALA A 16 17.65 -14.70 -1.68
C ALA A 16 17.17 -14.11 -0.34
N LYS A 17 17.34 -12.81 -0.13
CA LYS A 17 16.86 -12.11 1.09
C LYS A 17 15.34 -12.23 1.27
N MET A 18 14.57 -12.12 0.18
CA MET A 18 13.11 -12.31 0.24
C MET A 18 12.71 -13.72 0.65
N ALA A 19 13.41 -14.74 0.14
CA ALA A 19 13.12 -16.13 0.45
C ALA A 19 13.33 -16.45 1.94
N ASP A 20 14.35 -15.83 2.55
CA ASP A 20 14.72 -16.01 3.95
C ASP A 20 14.05 -15.03 4.90
N ALA A 21 13.19 -14.14 4.39
CA ALA A 21 12.55 -13.11 5.18
C ALA A 21 11.55 -13.68 6.19
N PRO A 22 11.57 -13.22 7.46
CA PRO A 22 10.60 -13.67 8.47
C PRO A 22 9.17 -13.24 8.10
N ALA A 23 8.18 -13.86 8.71
CA ALA A 23 6.74 -13.67 8.50
C ALA A 23 6.27 -14.09 7.09
N PHE A 24 6.66 -13.37 6.05
CA PHE A 24 6.34 -13.62 4.65
C PHE A 24 7.36 -12.91 3.74
N PRO A 25 7.49 -13.29 2.45
CA PRO A 25 8.50 -12.72 1.55
C PRO A 25 8.35 -11.19 1.45
N HIS A 26 9.41 -10.47 1.80
CA HIS A 26 9.46 -9.01 1.73
C HIS A 26 10.88 -8.50 1.46
N PHE A 27 11.00 -7.24 1.07
CA PHE A 27 12.28 -6.58 0.83
C PHE A 27 12.25 -5.12 1.28
N CYS A 28 13.43 -4.57 1.49
CA CYS A 28 13.66 -3.15 1.74
C CYS A 28 14.92 -2.72 0.98
N ILE A 29 14.83 -1.64 0.20
CA ILE A 29 15.91 -1.10 -0.61
C ILE A 29 16.05 0.38 -0.29
N ASP A 30 17.18 0.75 0.28
CA ASP A 30 17.56 2.15 0.47
C ASP A 30 18.19 2.72 -0.82
N ASN A 31 18.08 4.04 -0.99
CA ASN A 31 18.55 4.72 -2.21
C ASN A 31 18.00 4.06 -3.48
N PHE A 32 16.69 3.83 -3.50
CA PHE A 32 16.00 3.10 -4.57
C PHE A 32 16.07 3.83 -5.91
N LEU A 33 15.77 5.13 -5.92
CA LEU A 33 15.85 6.00 -7.09
C LEU A 33 17.21 6.70 -7.16
N GLU A 34 17.62 7.11 -8.34
CA GLU A 34 18.70 8.10 -8.49
C GLU A 34 18.35 9.34 -7.65
N GLU A 35 19.34 9.86 -6.90
CA GLU A 35 19.11 10.91 -5.89
C GLU A 35 18.44 12.16 -6.47
N ALA A 36 18.87 12.60 -7.65
CA ALA A 36 18.26 13.75 -8.33
C ALA A 36 16.77 13.53 -8.60
N PHE A 37 16.40 12.35 -9.11
CA PHE A 37 15.00 12.02 -9.39
C PHE A 37 14.18 11.83 -8.11
N ALA A 38 14.76 11.22 -7.08
CA ALA A 38 14.10 11.12 -5.79
C ALA A 38 13.75 12.49 -5.19
N ASN A 39 14.65 13.48 -5.36
CA ASN A 39 14.41 14.86 -4.94
C ASN A 39 13.31 15.53 -5.79
N GLU A 40 13.32 15.37 -7.12
CA GLU A 40 12.25 15.87 -7.99
C GLU A 40 10.88 15.35 -7.56
N VAL A 41 10.78 14.05 -7.27
CA VAL A 41 9.53 13.44 -6.80
C VAL A 41 9.13 13.97 -5.43
N HIS A 42 10.07 14.08 -4.48
CA HIS A 42 9.80 14.62 -3.16
C HIS A 42 9.23 16.05 -3.22
N ASP A 43 9.83 16.90 -4.02
CA ASP A 43 9.45 18.31 -4.16
C ASP A 43 8.12 18.48 -4.92
N ALA A 44 7.73 17.48 -5.73
CA ALA A 44 6.49 17.46 -6.47
C ALA A 44 5.28 16.96 -5.66
N PHE A 45 5.47 16.42 -4.44
CA PHE A 45 4.32 15.99 -3.64
C PHE A 45 3.43 17.18 -3.32
N PRO A 46 2.10 17.06 -3.49
CA PRO A 46 1.17 18.13 -3.10
C PRO A 46 1.27 18.40 -1.60
N SER A 47 0.84 19.56 -1.17
CA SER A 47 0.55 19.79 0.25
C SER A 47 -0.68 18.97 0.66
N TYR A 48 -0.81 18.66 1.95
CA TYR A 48 -1.97 17.90 2.45
C TYR A 48 -3.31 18.55 2.05
N ALA A 49 -3.40 19.88 2.11
CA ALA A 49 -4.60 20.60 1.72
C ALA A 49 -4.93 20.52 0.21
N GLU A 50 -3.93 20.44 -0.65
CA GLU A 50 -4.10 20.19 -2.09
C GLU A 50 -4.51 18.73 -2.34
N ALA A 51 -3.88 17.79 -1.65
CA ALA A 51 -4.22 16.37 -1.73
C ALA A 51 -5.68 16.10 -1.30
N GLU A 52 -6.16 16.75 -0.23
CA GLU A 52 -7.56 16.62 0.22
C GLU A 52 -8.58 17.06 -0.83
N LYS A 53 -8.26 18.07 -1.65
CA LYS A 53 -9.16 18.55 -2.72
C LYS A 53 -9.29 17.58 -3.89
N THR A 54 -8.27 16.79 -4.13
CA THR A 54 -8.16 15.95 -5.34
C THR A 54 -8.26 14.45 -5.04
N GLY A 55 -7.96 14.05 -3.81
CA GLY A 55 -7.89 12.68 -3.36
C GLY A 55 -9.08 12.24 -2.51
N ARG A 56 -9.03 10.98 -2.13
CA ARG A 56 -9.95 10.38 -1.16
C ARG A 56 -9.37 10.49 0.25
N VAL A 57 -10.13 11.09 1.15
CA VAL A 57 -9.78 11.18 2.58
C VAL A 57 -10.30 9.96 3.34
N PHE A 58 -9.45 9.38 4.17
CA PHE A 58 -9.80 8.28 5.05
C PHE A 58 -9.91 8.77 6.50
N SER A 59 -11.07 8.49 7.12
CA SER A 59 -11.37 8.88 8.50
C SER A 59 -12.23 7.79 9.15
N THR A 60 -11.65 6.60 9.27
CA THR A 60 -12.28 5.43 9.86
C THR A 60 -11.54 4.99 11.12
N VAL A 61 -12.07 4.01 11.86
CA VAL A 61 -11.38 3.44 13.03
C VAL A 61 -10.05 2.80 12.60
N ASN A 62 -10.05 2.08 11.46
CA ASN A 62 -8.92 1.30 11.01
C ASN A 62 -7.92 2.08 10.15
N GLU A 63 -8.35 3.21 9.55
CA GLU A 63 -7.52 4.04 8.68
C GLU A 63 -7.89 5.50 8.87
N LYS A 64 -6.95 6.30 9.35
CA LYS A 64 -7.24 7.67 9.78
C LYS A 64 -6.25 8.68 9.23
N ARG A 65 -6.77 9.87 8.89
CA ARG A 65 -5.98 11.03 8.43
C ARG A 65 -5.05 10.73 7.26
N LYS A 66 -5.46 9.82 6.39
CA LYS A 66 -4.77 9.52 5.14
C LYS A 66 -5.54 10.13 3.98
N VAL A 67 -4.82 10.71 3.05
CA VAL A 67 -5.32 11.09 1.73
C VAL A 67 -4.67 10.20 0.69
N GLN A 68 -5.45 9.77 -0.30
CA GLN A 68 -5.01 8.93 -1.40
C GLN A 68 -5.44 9.52 -2.73
N ILE A 69 -4.50 9.68 -3.68
CA ILE A 69 -4.78 10.09 -5.05
C ILE A 69 -4.39 8.94 -5.98
N THR A 70 -5.37 8.33 -6.65
CA THR A 70 -5.16 7.19 -7.56
C THR A 70 -5.27 7.58 -9.03
N ASP A 71 -5.85 8.74 -9.32
CA ASP A 71 -6.05 9.25 -10.67
C ASP A 71 -4.73 9.84 -11.19
N SER A 72 -4.05 9.09 -12.07
CA SER A 72 -2.75 9.49 -12.63
C SER A 72 -2.81 10.78 -13.45
N SER A 73 -3.97 11.18 -13.98
CA SER A 73 -4.14 12.46 -14.67
C SER A 73 -3.96 13.68 -13.76
N LYS A 74 -4.00 13.47 -12.45
CA LYS A 74 -3.80 14.48 -11.41
C LYS A 74 -2.39 14.47 -10.82
N PHE A 75 -1.53 13.57 -11.29
CA PHE A 75 -0.17 13.49 -10.76
C PHE A 75 0.69 14.64 -11.31
N PRO A 76 1.49 15.28 -10.45
CA PRO A 76 2.57 16.14 -10.90
C PRO A 76 3.53 15.39 -11.84
N PRO A 77 4.20 16.07 -12.78
CA PRO A 77 5.01 15.40 -13.81
C PRO A 77 6.06 14.43 -13.28
N ALA A 78 6.76 14.75 -12.19
CA ALA A 78 7.75 13.85 -11.59
C ALA A 78 7.11 12.60 -10.98
N ILE A 79 5.94 12.72 -10.37
CA ILE A 79 5.20 11.57 -9.80
C ILE A 79 4.57 10.72 -10.91
N LEU A 80 4.10 11.35 -12.00
CA LEU A 80 3.64 10.60 -13.17
C LEU A 80 4.78 9.78 -13.78
N LYS A 81 5.98 10.37 -13.93
CA LYS A 81 7.18 9.69 -14.41
C LYS A 81 7.60 8.52 -13.49
N LEU A 82 7.46 8.67 -12.17
CA LEU A 82 7.65 7.57 -11.22
C LEU A 82 6.63 6.44 -11.44
N HIS A 83 5.36 6.80 -11.63
CA HIS A 83 4.31 5.82 -11.94
C HIS A 83 4.63 5.04 -13.22
N GLU A 84 4.99 5.73 -14.30
CA GLU A 84 5.35 5.12 -15.59
C GLU A 84 6.56 4.19 -15.45
N LEU A 85 7.59 4.61 -14.72
CA LEU A 85 8.76 3.78 -14.43
C LEU A 85 8.36 2.48 -13.71
N LEU A 86 7.57 2.57 -12.63
CA LEU A 86 7.14 1.41 -11.84
C LEU A 86 6.11 0.53 -12.57
N ALA A 87 5.45 1.06 -13.61
CA ALA A 87 4.52 0.32 -14.45
C ALA A 87 5.18 -0.21 -15.74
N SER A 88 6.45 0.14 -16.00
CA SER A 88 7.15 -0.30 -17.21
C SER A 88 7.32 -1.81 -17.26
N GLU A 89 7.32 -2.38 -18.47
CA GLU A 89 7.49 -3.82 -18.66
C GLU A 89 8.82 -4.32 -18.09
N GLU A 90 9.88 -3.55 -18.24
CA GLU A 90 11.21 -3.88 -17.73
C GLU A 90 11.22 -3.96 -16.20
N PHE A 91 10.59 -3.00 -15.52
CA PHE A 91 10.49 -3.02 -14.07
C PHE A 91 9.62 -4.18 -13.58
N VAL A 92 8.47 -4.40 -14.18
CA VAL A 92 7.55 -5.49 -13.82
C VAL A 92 8.19 -6.86 -14.01
N ASN A 93 8.93 -7.06 -15.13
CA ASN A 93 9.67 -8.30 -15.37
C ASN A 93 10.77 -8.52 -14.34
N ALA A 94 11.51 -7.47 -13.98
CA ALA A 94 12.52 -7.56 -12.92
C ALA A 94 11.91 -7.87 -11.54
N MET A 95 10.73 -7.34 -11.23
CA MET A 95 10.00 -7.70 -10.01
C MET A 95 9.51 -9.15 -10.05
N SER A 96 9.08 -9.64 -11.21
CA SER A 96 8.73 -11.06 -11.38
C SER A 96 9.93 -11.98 -11.10
N GLU A 97 11.11 -11.63 -11.61
CA GLU A 97 12.35 -12.36 -11.37
C GLU A 97 12.76 -12.32 -9.88
N MET A 98 12.76 -11.11 -9.29
CA MET A 98 13.16 -10.89 -7.90
C MET A 98 12.25 -11.61 -6.91
N THR A 99 10.94 -11.57 -7.14
CA THR A 99 9.96 -12.17 -6.22
C THR A 99 9.71 -13.65 -6.48
N GLY A 100 10.08 -14.14 -7.68
CA GLY A 100 9.71 -15.48 -8.13
C GLY A 100 8.21 -15.63 -8.46
N ILE A 101 7.47 -14.53 -8.53
CA ILE A 101 6.05 -14.51 -8.94
C ILE A 101 6.02 -14.30 -10.46
N PRO A 102 5.66 -15.31 -11.26
CA PRO A 102 5.65 -15.16 -12.69
C PRO A 102 4.50 -14.27 -13.18
N ASN A 103 4.69 -13.66 -14.34
CA ASN A 103 3.64 -12.91 -15.05
C ASN A 103 3.00 -11.77 -14.24
N LEU A 104 3.79 -11.06 -13.42
CA LEU A 104 3.30 -9.87 -12.75
C LEU A 104 2.81 -8.85 -13.78
N MET A 105 1.79 -8.12 -13.41
CA MET A 105 1.16 -7.06 -14.20
C MET A 105 1.00 -5.83 -13.32
N ALA A 106 1.33 -4.65 -13.84
CA ALA A 106 1.03 -3.39 -13.18
C ALA A 106 -0.49 -3.13 -13.18
N ASP A 107 -0.97 -2.34 -12.22
CA ASP A 107 -2.35 -1.86 -12.16
C ASP A 107 -2.45 -0.45 -12.75
N PRO A 108 -2.96 -0.26 -13.96
CA PRO A 108 -3.10 1.07 -14.55
C PRO A 108 -4.12 1.95 -13.83
N ALA A 109 -5.04 1.34 -13.07
CA ALA A 109 -6.05 2.06 -12.30
C ALA A 109 -5.58 2.42 -10.88
N LEU A 110 -4.40 1.95 -10.46
CA LEU A 110 -3.83 2.17 -9.13
C LEU A 110 -4.85 1.89 -7.99
N ALA A 111 -5.63 0.82 -8.10
CA ALA A 111 -6.67 0.49 -7.12
C ALA A 111 -6.07 0.33 -5.71
N GLY A 112 -6.27 1.33 -4.87
CA GLY A 112 -5.67 1.42 -3.52
C GLY A 112 -4.23 1.97 -3.48
N GLY A 113 -3.58 2.21 -4.64
CA GLY A 113 -2.23 2.74 -4.78
C GLY A 113 -2.19 4.26 -5.03
N GLY A 114 -1.12 4.72 -5.70
CA GLY A 114 -0.90 6.13 -6.02
C GLY A 114 -0.23 6.93 -4.91
N ILE A 115 -0.51 8.22 -4.85
CA ILE A 115 0.01 9.11 -3.82
C ILE A 115 -0.72 8.83 -2.50
N HIS A 116 0.04 8.58 -1.44
CA HIS A 116 -0.45 8.48 -0.07
C HIS A 116 0.19 9.54 0.81
N GLU A 117 -0.62 10.34 1.42
CA GLU A 117 -0.20 11.29 2.46
C GLU A 117 -0.96 11.02 3.75
N THR A 118 -0.23 10.91 4.85
CA THR A 118 -0.84 10.67 6.16
C THR A 118 -0.31 11.70 7.16
N ASN A 119 -1.24 12.43 7.77
CA ASN A 119 -0.93 13.49 8.69
C ASN A 119 -0.73 12.97 10.12
N SER A 120 -0.23 13.83 11.01
CA SER A 120 -0.06 13.53 12.44
C SER A 120 -1.36 13.01 13.07
N GLY A 121 -1.27 11.98 13.90
CA GLY A 121 -2.41 11.24 14.47
C GLY A 121 -3.03 10.23 13.49
N GLY A 122 -2.50 10.08 12.28
CA GLY A 122 -2.90 9.07 11.33
C GLY A 122 -2.30 7.70 11.63
N HIS A 123 -2.94 6.66 11.14
CA HIS A 123 -2.47 5.27 11.22
C HIS A 123 -3.22 4.39 10.22
N LEU A 124 -2.70 3.20 10.00
CA LEU A 124 -3.41 2.11 9.32
C LEU A 124 -3.27 0.85 10.17
N ASP A 125 -4.40 0.31 10.62
CA ASP A 125 -4.40 -0.87 11.45
C ASP A 125 -3.84 -2.09 10.73
N VAL A 126 -3.43 -3.09 11.51
CA VAL A 126 -2.92 -4.34 10.95
C VAL A 126 -4.03 -5.00 10.12
N HIS A 127 -3.68 -5.37 8.89
CA HIS A 127 -4.64 -5.94 7.93
C HIS A 127 -3.94 -6.86 6.94
N ILE A 128 -4.73 -7.66 6.27
CA ILE A 128 -4.41 -8.25 4.96
C ILE A 128 -5.22 -7.52 3.90
N ASP A 129 -4.60 -7.30 2.77
CA ASP A 129 -5.25 -6.62 1.64
C ASP A 129 -6.31 -7.51 0.97
N PHE A 130 -7.21 -6.89 0.18
CA PHE A 130 -8.06 -7.67 -0.72
C PHE A 130 -7.17 -8.51 -1.66
N ASN A 131 -7.57 -9.75 -1.89
CA ASN A 131 -6.77 -10.71 -2.67
C ASN A 131 -7.13 -10.75 -4.15
N TYR A 132 -8.27 -10.17 -4.55
CA TYR A 132 -8.80 -10.22 -5.90
C TYR A 132 -9.50 -8.91 -6.29
N ASN A 133 -9.18 -8.38 -7.47
CA ASN A 133 -9.83 -7.20 -8.02
C ASN A 133 -10.94 -7.63 -9.00
N PRO A 134 -12.23 -7.51 -8.62
CA PRO A 134 -13.34 -7.98 -9.48
C PRO A 134 -13.52 -7.15 -10.75
N ASN A 135 -13.01 -5.92 -10.80
CA ASN A 135 -13.12 -5.07 -11.99
C ASN A 135 -12.15 -5.50 -13.11
N THR A 136 -11.01 -6.06 -12.74
CA THR A 136 -9.97 -6.50 -13.69
C THR A 136 -9.89 -8.02 -13.81
N GLY A 137 -10.45 -8.77 -12.87
CA GLY A 137 -10.32 -10.22 -12.83
C GLY A 137 -8.93 -10.70 -12.40
N LEU A 138 -8.16 -9.89 -11.68
CA LEU A 138 -6.77 -10.15 -11.35
C LEU A 138 -6.57 -10.42 -9.85
N HIS A 139 -5.62 -11.29 -9.55
CA HIS A 139 -5.17 -11.60 -8.17
C HIS A 139 -4.06 -10.64 -7.75
N ARG A 140 -4.19 -10.01 -6.58
CA ARG A 140 -3.15 -9.15 -6.01
C ARG A 140 -2.00 -10.00 -5.49
N ARG A 141 -0.76 -9.62 -5.84
CA ARG A 141 0.41 -10.48 -5.60
C ARG A 141 1.59 -9.79 -4.93
N LEU A 142 1.79 -8.50 -5.20
CA LEU A 142 2.93 -7.76 -4.68
C LEU A 142 2.55 -6.31 -4.41
N ASN A 143 2.97 -5.79 -3.26
CA ASN A 143 2.90 -4.39 -2.90
C ASN A 143 4.31 -3.79 -2.88
N ILE A 144 4.45 -2.57 -3.40
CA ILE A 144 5.66 -1.76 -3.25
C ILE A 144 5.26 -0.36 -2.81
N LEU A 145 5.92 0.16 -1.78
CA LEU A 145 5.80 1.52 -1.29
C LEU A 145 7.16 2.21 -1.41
N VAL A 146 7.19 3.36 -2.06
CA VAL A 146 8.39 4.22 -2.13
C VAL A 146 8.15 5.44 -1.26
N TYR A 147 9.07 5.74 -0.35
CA TYR A 147 8.92 6.79 0.65
C TYR A 147 9.72 8.04 0.32
N PHE A 148 9.15 9.19 0.66
CA PHE A 148 9.70 10.51 0.32
C PHE A 148 9.73 11.45 1.55
N ASN A 149 10.21 10.95 2.70
CA ASN A 149 10.23 11.72 3.96
C ASN A 149 11.68 12.01 4.36
N LYS A 150 12.16 13.22 4.06
CA LYS A 150 13.44 13.73 4.56
C LYS A 150 13.34 14.03 6.06
N ASP A 151 14.44 13.85 6.79
CA ASP A 151 14.53 14.16 8.22
C ASP A 151 13.35 13.55 9.02
N TRP A 152 13.17 12.24 8.89
CA TRP A 152 12.13 11.48 9.57
C TRP A 152 12.70 10.69 10.75
N PRO A 153 12.78 11.30 11.94
CA PRO A 153 13.30 10.64 13.13
C PRO A 153 12.34 9.56 13.64
N GLU A 154 12.85 8.69 14.50
CA GLU A 154 12.13 7.51 14.97
C GLU A 154 10.84 7.87 15.72
N GLU A 155 10.84 8.93 16.50
CA GLU A 155 9.71 9.40 17.28
C GLU A 155 8.51 9.86 16.44
N TYR A 156 8.68 10.11 15.14
CA TYR A 156 7.56 10.43 14.25
C TYR A 156 6.70 9.24 13.88
N GLY A 157 7.15 8.01 14.16
CA GLY A 157 6.39 6.80 13.87
C GLY A 157 6.13 6.57 12.37
N GLY A 158 4.96 6.09 12.02
CA GLY A 158 4.56 5.86 10.62
C GLY A 158 5.27 4.67 9.97
N TYR A 159 5.84 3.77 10.76
CA TYR A 159 6.53 2.57 10.28
C TYR A 159 5.57 1.61 9.57
N LEU A 160 6.04 0.96 8.52
CA LEU A 160 5.41 -0.23 7.99
C LEU A 160 5.81 -1.42 8.86
N ASP A 161 4.86 -1.96 9.62
CA ASP A 161 5.01 -3.16 10.44
C ASP A 161 4.55 -4.39 9.66
N LEU A 162 5.34 -5.46 9.69
CA LEU A 162 5.01 -6.79 9.19
C LEU A 162 4.87 -7.76 10.36
N TRP A 163 3.77 -8.49 10.40
CA TRP A 163 3.38 -9.31 11.55
C TRP A 163 3.38 -10.80 11.19
N ASP A 164 3.56 -11.64 12.21
CA ASP A 164 3.33 -13.06 12.08
C ASP A 164 1.86 -13.37 11.70
N LYS A 165 1.57 -14.59 11.30
CA LYS A 165 0.24 -15.03 10.85
C LYS A 165 -0.85 -14.92 11.94
N GLU A 166 -0.48 -14.94 13.22
CA GLU A 166 -1.38 -14.77 14.36
C GLU A 166 -1.52 -13.30 14.79
N VAL A 167 -0.70 -12.38 14.27
CA VAL A 167 -0.59 -10.98 14.71
C VAL A 167 -0.22 -10.89 16.20
N LYS A 168 0.74 -11.70 16.63
CA LYS A 168 1.26 -11.69 18.00
C LYS A 168 2.57 -10.94 18.10
N GLU A 169 3.43 -11.09 17.10
CA GLU A 169 4.77 -10.50 17.05
C GLU A 169 5.00 -9.75 15.76
N CYS A 170 5.52 -8.53 15.88
CA CYS A 170 6.02 -7.76 14.74
C CYS A 170 7.39 -8.30 14.36
N GLN A 171 7.49 -8.91 13.18
CA GLN A 171 8.70 -9.58 12.69
C GLN A 171 9.51 -8.73 11.71
N GLY A 172 8.95 -7.65 11.20
CA GLY A 172 9.63 -6.70 10.34
C GLY A 172 9.08 -5.30 10.51
N ARG A 173 9.97 -4.30 10.51
CA ARG A 173 9.59 -2.89 10.67
C ARG A 173 10.45 -2.01 9.78
N PHE A 174 9.81 -1.20 8.93
CA PHE A 174 10.49 -0.32 8.00
C PHE A 174 10.10 1.14 8.24
N ALA A 175 11.10 1.96 8.57
CA ALA A 175 10.93 3.41 8.67
C ALA A 175 10.61 3.99 7.28
N PRO A 176 9.67 4.95 7.18
CA PRO A 176 9.29 5.55 5.91
C PRO A 176 10.26 6.65 5.47
N VAL A 177 11.57 6.38 5.50
CA VAL A 177 12.61 7.38 5.21
C VAL A 177 12.72 7.69 3.72
N PHE A 178 13.31 8.84 3.40
CA PHE A 178 13.50 9.31 2.04
C PHE A 178 14.22 8.29 1.16
N ASN A 179 13.72 8.11 -0.06
CA ASN A 179 14.27 7.25 -1.11
C ASN A 179 14.41 5.76 -0.70
N ARG A 180 13.54 5.27 0.19
CA ARG A 180 13.44 3.86 0.55
C ARG A 180 12.26 3.23 -0.17
N ALA A 181 12.46 2.06 -0.78
CA ALA A 181 11.39 1.19 -1.26
C ALA A 181 11.23 0.00 -0.33
N ALA A 182 10.03 -0.26 0.14
CA ALA A 182 9.67 -1.47 0.86
C ALA A 182 8.57 -2.22 0.09
N GLY A 183 8.74 -3.52 -0.09
CA GLY A 183 7.76 -4.34 -0.79
C GLY A 183 7.59 -5.71 -0.18
N PHE A 184 6.42 -6.31 -0.41
CA PHE A 184 6.11 -7.63 0.13
C PHE A 184 5.11 -8.38 -0.74
N ALA A 185 5.27 -9.70 -0.80
CA ALA A 185 4.31 -10.59 -1.45
C ALA A 185 3.01 -10.63 -0.63
N THR A 186 1.87 -10.44 -1.31
CA THR A 186 0.56 -10.49 -0.66
C THR A 186 0.02 -11.91 -0.61
N SER A 187 -0.56 -12.27 0.54
CA SER A 187 -1.15 -13.58 0.82
C SER A 187 -2.17 -13.48 1.94
N GLU A 188 -2.82 -14.60 2.26
CA GLU A 188 -3.75 -14.73 3.39
C GLU A 188 -3.09 -14.58 4.78
N VAL A 189 -1.76 -14.47 4.83
CA VAL A 189 -0.98 -14.31 6.06
C VAL A 189 -0.07 -13.08 6.06
N SER A 190 -0.12 -12.25 5.01
CA SER A 190 0.70 -11.04 4.90
C SER A 190 0.14 -9.88 5.74
N TRP A 191 0.03 -10.09 7.05
CA TRP A 191 -0.44 -9.10 8.00
C TRP A 191 0.54 -7.93 8.11
N HIS A 192 0.06 -6.74 7.82
CA HIS A 192 0.87 -5.52 7.85
C HIS A 192 0.02 -4.31 8.27
N GLY A 193 0.69 -3.24 8.68
CA GLY A 193 0.01 -2.02 9.08
C GLY A 193 0.97 -0.84 9.16
N VAL A 194 0.43 0.35 9.42
CA VAL A 194 1.23 1.55 9.65
C VAL A 194 1.05 2.00 11.09
N THR A 195 2.17 2.14 11.81
CA THR A 195 2.14 2.63 13.19
C THR A 195 1.58 4.05 13.27
N PRO A 196 1.05 4.48 14.42
CA PRO A 196 0.63 5.86 14.61
C PRO A 196 1.73 6.86 14.24
N ILE A 197 1.34 7.96 13.61
CA ILE A 197 2.21 9.05 13.20
C ILE A 197 2.11 10.17 14.22
N THR A 198 3.26 10.62 14.73
CA THR A 198 3.38 11.63 15.79
C THR A 198 4.27 12.82 15.36
N CYS A 199 4.39 13.03 14.05
CA CYS A 199 5.16 14.14 13.51
C CYS A 199 4.53 15.52 13.83
N PRO A 200 5.30 16.61 13.76
CA PRO A 200 4.76 17.97 13.85
C PRO A 200 3.67 18.24 12.80
N PRO A 201 2.77 19.21 13.04
CA PRO A 201 1.63 19.48 12.15
C PRO A 201 2.00 19.95 10.74
N ASP A 202 3.19 20.48 10.54
CA ASP A 202 3.75 20.93 9.26
C ASP A 202 4.41 19.79 8.47
N LYS A 203 4.57 18.61 9.08
CA LYS A 203 5.10 17.41 8.45
C LYS A 203 4.02 16.37 8.22
N MET A 204 4.24 15.54 7.20
CA MET A 204 3.36 14.42 6.88
C MET A 204 4.16 13.25 6.32
N ARG A 205 3.63 12.04 6.50
CA ARG A 205 4.21 10.84 5.94
C ARG A 205 3.76 10.70 4.48
N ARG A 206 4.71 10.73 3.57
CA ARG A 206 4.52 10.64 2.11
C ARG A 206 5.02 9.32 1.57
N SER A 207 4.23 8.67 0.74
CA SER A 207 4.65 7.50 -0.02
C SER A 207 3.92 7.43 -1.36
N PHE A 208 4.56 6.79 -2.33
CA PHE A 208 3.92 6.34 -3.56
C PHE A 208 3.78 4.83 -3.51
N ALA A 209 2.56 4.32 -3.68
CA ALA A 209 2.26 2.90 -3.58
C ALA A 209 1.82 2.32 -4.93
N VAL A 210 2.39 1.18 -5.30
CA VAL A 210 1.97 0.42 -6.48
C VAL A 210 1.74 -1.04 -6.12
N TYR A 211 0.78 -1.64 -6.83
CA TYR A 211 0.41 -3.04 -6.60
C TYR A 211 0.49 -3.79 -7.92
N TYR A 212 0.95 -5.04 -7.82
CA TYR A 212 1.08 -5.90 -8.99
C TYR A 212 0.21 -7.13 -8.83
N TYR A 213 -0.28 -7.59 -9.95
CA TYR A 213 -1.30 -8.62 -10.04
C TYR A 213 -0.86 -9.74 -10.98
N THR A 214 -1.58 -10.87 -10.94
CA THR A 214 -1.48 -11.94 -11.92
C THR A 214 -2.88 -12.37 -12.36
N LYS A 215 -3.00 -12.94 -13.56
CA LYS A 215 -4.23 -13.62 -14.00
C LYS A 215 -4.44 -14.92 -13.25
N GLU A 216 -3.36 -15.65 -13.06
CA GLU A 216 -3.35 -16.92 -12.36
C GLU A 216 -3.46 -16.68 -10.85
N ALA A 217 -4.27 -17.49 -10.19
CA ALA A 217 -4.36 -17.49 -8.75
C ALA A 217 -3.02 -17.90 -8.09
N PRO A 218 -2.70 -17.40 -6.89
CA PRO A 218 -1.54 -17.87 -6.16
C PRO A 218 -1.63 -19.37 -5.86
N ALA A 219 -0.48 -20.03 -5.78
CA ALA A 219 -0.43 -21.44 -5.39
C ALA A 219 -1.12 -21.64 -4.03
N GLY A 220 -1.95 -22.67 -3.92
CA GLY A 220 -2.72 -22.95 -2.70
C GLY A 220 -3.91 -22.04 -2.44
N TRP A 221 -4.32 -21.20 -3.39
CA TRP A 221 -5.52 -20.40 -3.25
C TRP A 221 -6.78 -21.27 -3.05
N ASN A 222 -7.58 -20.94 -2.05
CA ASN A 222 -8.76 -21.70 -1.64
C ASN A 222 -10.05 -21.37 -2.44
N GLY A 223 -9.95 -20.58 -3.51
CA GLY A 223 -11.08 -20.14 -4.32
C GLY A 223 -11.93 -19.01 -3.70
N LYS A 224 -11.55 -18.50 -2.53
CA LYS A 224 -12.32 -17.44 -1.85
C LYS A 224 -11.70 -16.07 -2.07
N THR A 225 -12.54 -15.12 -2.41
CA THR A 225 -12.16 -13.70 -2.49
C THR A 225 -12.61 -12.97 -1.23
N HIS A 226 -11.82 -11.99 -0.81
CA HIS A 226 -12.17 -11.13 0.33
C HIS A 226 -11.75 -9.67 0.08
N SER A 227 -12.42 -8.74 0.75
CA SER A 227 -11.96 -7.36 0.89
C SER A 227 -10.86 -7.28 1.95
N THR A 228 -10.25 -6.10 2.13
CA THR A 228 -9.30 -5.86 3.23
C THR A 228 -9.87 -6.32 4.57
N VAL A 229 -9.13 -7.16 5.28
CA VAL A 229 -9.49 -7.71 6.59
C VAL A 229 -8.58 -7.10 7.65
N PHE A 230 -9.16 -6.52 8.68
CA PHE A 230 -8.43 -5.85 9.76
C PHE A 230 -8.36 -6.72 11.01
N LYS A 231 -7.26 -6.57 11.76
CA LYS A 231 -7.04 -7.20 13.05
C LYS A 231 -6.37 -6.20 14.00
N ALA A 232 -6.81 -6.17 15.25
CA ALA A 232 -6.20 -5.30 16.25
C ALA A 232 -4.79 -5.79 16.64
N ARG A 233 -3.89 -4.86 16.97
CA ARG A 233 -2.61 -5.21 17.58
C ARG A 233 -2.81 -5.83 18.96
N PRO A 234 -1.87 -6.63 19.46
CA PRO A 234 -1.99 -7.25 20.80
C PRO A 234 -2.23 -6.24 21.92
N THR A 235 -1.71 -5.02 21.78
CA THR A 235 -1.86 -3.92 22.74
C THR A 235 -3.19 -3.18 22.64
N GLU A 236 -4.01 -3.46 21.61
CA GLU A 236 -5.25 -2.75 21.30
C GLU A 236 -6.50 -3.62 21.52
N TYR A 237 -6.53 -4.40 22.61
CA TYR A 237 -7.60 -5.37 22.88
C TYR A 237 -9.02 -4.80 22.73
N TRP A 238 -9.31 -3.66 23.35
CA TRP A 238 -10.65 -3.03 23.28
C TRP A 238 -11.02 -2.59 21.86
N LYS A 239 -10.05 -2.15 21.09
CA LYS A 239 -10.28 -1.80 19.69
C LYS A 239 -10.72 -3.02 18.87
N GLY A 240 -10.06 -4.16 19.09
CA GLY A 240 -10.41 -5.42 18.42
C GLY A 240 -11.79 -5.97 18.82
N VAL A 241 -12.17 -5.86 20.07
CA VAL A 241 -13.42 -6.45 20.61
C VAL A 241 -14.64 -5.55 20.37
N VAL A 242 -14.46 -4.22 20.38
CA VAL A 242 -15.59 -3.28 20.34
C VAL A 242 -15.59 -2.42 19.07
N ALA A 243 -14.51 -1.66 18.82
CA ALA A 243 -14.53 -0.63 17.78
C ALA A 243 -14.53 -1.22 16.37
N MET A 244 -13.69 -2.22 16.09
CA MET A 244 -13.61 -2.84 14.76
C MET A 244 -14.89 -3.63 14.38
N PRO A 245 -15.49 -4.44 15.26
CA PRO A 245 -16.78 -5.08 14.97
C PRO A 245 -17.90 -4.08 14.70
N ALA A 246 -17.97 -2.98 15.47
CA ALA A 246 -18.98 -1.94 15.26
C ALA A 246 -18.80 -1.26 13.90
N GLU A 247 -17.56 -0.93 13.50
CA GLU A 247 -17.30 -0.38 12.18
C GLU A 247 -17.62 -1.35 11.05
N ASN A 248 -17.27 -2.63 11.19
CA ASN A 248 -17.58 -3.65 10.20
C ASN A 248 -19.08 -3.79 10.00
N LEU A 249 -19.88 -3.72 11.07
CA LEU A 249 -21.34 -3.73 11.00
C LEU A 249 -21.87 -2.50 10.27
N MET A 250 -21.38 -1.30 10.60
CA MET A 250 -21.76 -0.06 9.91
C MET A 250 -21.43 -0.10 8.40
N ARG A 251 -20.26 -0.60 8.03
CA ARG A 251 -19.86 -0.74 6.63
C ARG A 251 -20.75 -1.74 5.88
N ALA A 252 -21.13 -2.85 6.49
CA ALA A 252 -22.03 -3.83 5.90
C ALA A 252 -23.43 -3.23 5.65
N THR A 253 -23.95 -2.49 6.62
CA THR A 253 -25.23 -1.79 6.51
C THR A 253 -25.20 -0.73 5.41
N GLN A 254 -24.15 0.09 5.34
CA GLN A 254 -23.97 1.11 4.31
C GLN A 254 -23.92 0.50 2.90
N LYS A 255 -23.16 -0.59 2.71
CA LYS A 255 -23.11 -1.30 1.42
C LYS A 255 -24.48 -1.81 1.00
N SER A 256 -25.28 -2.34 1.93
CA SER A 256 -26.64 -2.82 1.65
C SER A 256 -27.55 -1.67 1.22
N ILE A 257 -27.47 -0.52 1.88
CA ILE A 257 -28.23 0.70 1.51
C ILE A 257 -27.83 1.18 0.12
N ASP A 258 -26.53 1.26 -0.17
CA ASP A 258 -26.02 1.76 -1.45
C ASP A 258 -26.40 0.80 -2.60
N SER A 259 -26.35 -0.49 -2.36
CA SER A 259 -26.81 -1.51 -3.32
C SER A 259 -28.30 -1.39 -3.60
N ALA A 260 -29.13 -1.19 -2.57
CA ALA A 260 -30.57 -0.95 -2.71
C ALA A 260 -30.84 0.33 -3.52
N LYS A 261 -30.14 1.45 -3.22
CA LYS A 261 -30.25 2.69 -3.99
C LYS A 261 -29.90 2.52 -5.47
N GLN A 262 -28.81 1.77 -5.77
CA GLN A 262 -28.42 1.49 -7.14
C GLN A 262 -29.47 0.63 -7.89
N SER A 263 -30.07 -0.35 -7.21
CA SER A 263 -31.12 -1.18 -7.76
C SER A 263 -32.38 -0.37 -8.08
N VAL A 264 -32.78 0.52 -7.17
CA VAL A 264 -33.93 1.46 -7.41
C VAL A 264 -33.61 2.40 -8.58
N LYS A 265 -32.38 2.94 -8.65
CA LYS A 265 -31.97 3.85 -9.75
C LYS A 265 -31.95 3.14 -11.11
N LYS A 266 -31.64 1.85 -11.16
CA LYS A 266 -31.74 1.03 -12.38
C LYS A 266 -33.18 0.75 -12.79
N LEU A 267 -34.10 0.56 -11.82
CA LEU A 267 -35.52 0.36 -12.09
C LEU A 267 -36.21 1.63 -12.61
N LEU A 268 -35.81 2.80 -12.12
CA LEU A 268 -36.36 4.11 -12.54
C LEU A 268 -35.81 4.61 -13.90
N LYS A 269 -34.82 3.94 -14.47
CA LYS A 269 -34.23 4.26 -15.79
C LYS A 269 -34.74 3.33 -16.91
N LYS A 270 -35.59 2.37 -16.59
CA LYS A 270 -36.36 1.55 -17.52
C LYS A 270 -37.78 2.08 -17.67
#